data_fcad744822205d46bb8fb4f85ff1cad2
#
_entry.id   fcad744822205d46bb8fb4f85ff1cad2
#
_cell.length_a   1.000
_cell.length_b   1.000
_cell.length_c   1.000
_cell.angle_alpha   90.00
_cell.angle_beta   90.00
_cell.angle_gamma   90.00
#
_symmetry.space_group_name_H-M   'P 1'
#
loop_
_entity.id
_entity.type
_entity.pdbx_description
1 polymer ?
#
loop_
_entity_poly.entity_id
_entity_poly.type
_entity_poly.pdbx_seq_one_letter_code
_entity_poly.pdbx_strand_id
1 'polypeptide(L)'
;MLVRALSFAVLGIDAVPVEVETDITHGLPSYTVVGLPGSAVRESDDRIRAAVRNSGLPFPGRKVTVNLAPADLRKDGSLLDLPIALSVLSAEGVLPGEALAGWVIAGELSLDGTVRPIRGALAQALLARSLRIPGVITPFDNGDEARLVPGIRVVAVRSLREAAAALTGEEPPGDGADAESGDGPVKDAGAPAPECAPDLSDVVGQPVARRALEIAAAGCHAMLLVGPPGCGKTMLAERLPGILPDLSASEALDATRIYGAAGEPPWPRPLLRRPFRAPHPSITAAGLLGGGIEASKKKYSVTSPPEFRIILKKRALLTRSWGETASAGQHKTPRS
;
A
#
# COMPACT_ATOMS: atom_id res chain seq x y z
N MET A 1 28.44 -13.46 14.30
CA MET A 1 27.24 -14.34 14.26
C MET A 1 26.34 -13.81 13.17
N LEU A 2 25.98 -14.63 12.19
CA LEU A 2 25.07 -14.22 11.10
C LEU A 2 23.63 -14.34 11.56
N VAL A 3 22.85 -13.26 11.46
CA VAL A 3 21.43 -13.20 11.78
C VAL A 3 20.65 -12.76 10.55
N ARG A 4 19.44 -13.27 10.39
CA ARG A 4 18.53 -12.93 9.30
C ARG A 4 17.22 -12.40 9.83
N ALA A 5 16.76 -11.29 9.27
CA ALA A 5 15.43 -10.75 9.48
C ALA A 5 14.73 -10.61 8.13
N LEU A 6 13.44 -10.80 8.08
CA LEU A 6 12.67 -10.60 6.87
C LEU A 6 11.91 -9.27 6.92
N SER A 7 12.04 -8.50 5.87
CA SER A 7 11.35 -7.26 5.62
C SER A 7 10.78 -7.24 4.20
N PHE A 8 10.42 -6.07 3.70
CA PHE A 8 9.93 -5.92 2.33
C PHE A 8 10.39 -4.60 1.70
N ALA A 9 10.24 -4.54 0.39
CA ALA A 9 10.29 -3.30 -0.38
C ALA A 9 8.99 -3.16 -1.17
N VAL A 10 8.52 -1.93 -1.35
CA VAL A 10 7.32 -1.65 -2.15
C VAL A 10 7.71 -1.51 -3.61
N LEU A 11 7.14 -2.35 -4.46
CA LEU A 11 7.28 -2.29 -5.91
C LEU A 11 5.89 -2.08 -6.55
N GLY A 12 5.59 -0.84 -6.88
CA GLY A 12 4.23 -0.48 -7.31
C GLY A 12 3.25 -0.50 -6.15
N ILE A 13 2.36 -1.47 -6.13
CA ILE A 13 1.42 -1.73 -5.02
C ILE A 13 1.79 -3.01 -4.27
N ASP A 14 2.72 -3.80 -4.80
CA ASP A 14 3.11 -5.07 -4.25
C ASP A 14 4.28 -4.93 -3.28
N ALA A 15 4.33 -5.80 -2.29
CA ALA A 15 5.47 -5.98 -1.42
C ALA A 15 6.34 -7.12 -1.97
N VAL A 16 7.62 -6.85 -2.12
CA VAL A 16 8.63 -7.86 -2.48
C VAL A 16 9.47 -8.16 -1.25
N PRO A 17 9.73 -9.42 -0.91
CA PRO A 17 10.51 -9.76 0.27
C PRO A 17 11.94 -9.21 0.17
N VAL A 18 12.44 -8.69 1.28
CA VAL A 18 13.82 -8.24 1.46
C VAL A 18 14.38 -8.96 2.69
N GLU A 19 15.39 -9.76 2.48
CA GLU A 19 16.13 -10.40 3.55
C GLU A 19 17.23 -9.45 4.04
N VAL A 20 17.24 -9.19 5.35
CA VAL A 20 18.24 -8.38 6.05
C VAL A 20 19.18 -9.34 6.76
N GLU A 21 20.38 -9.52 6.23
CA GLU A 21 21.42 -10.35 6.82
C GLU A 21 22.43 -9.47 7.55
N THR A 22 22.63 -9.70 8.85
CA THR A 22 23.55 -8.92 9.67
C THR A 22 24.64 -9.83 10.22
N ASP A 23 25.89 -9.44 10.00
CA ASP A 23 27.05 -10.10 10.55
C ASP A 23 27.93 -9.13 11.35
N ILE A 24 28.34 -9.58 12.56
CA ILE A 24 29.24 -8.82 13.45
C ILE A 24 30.56 -9.58 13.56
N THR A 25 31.63 -8.93 13.08
CA THR A 25 32.97 -9.49 13.10
C THR A 25 33.93 -8.68 13.97
N HIS A 26 35.01 -9.33 14.41
CA HIS A 26 36.10 -8.62 15.12
C HIS A 26 36.78 -7.62 14.17
N GLY A 27 37.09 -6.44 14.67
CA GLY A 27 37.78 -5.39 13.92
C GLY A 27 37.46 -3.99 14.47
N LEU A 28 38.00 -2.99 13.81
CA LEU A 28 37.71 -1.59 14.14
C LEU A 28 36.22 -1.31 13.92
N PRO A 29 35.58 -0.50 14.80
CA PRO A 29 34.19 -0.15 14.68
C PRO A 29 33.88 0.44 13.30
N SER A 30 33.05 -0.24 12.54
CA SER A 30 32.57 0.23 11.23
C SER A 30 31.18 -0.32 10.97
N TYR A 31 30.42 0.39 10.17
CA TYR A 31 29.08 -0.02 9.74
C TYR A 31 28.99 0.07 8.22
N THR A 32 28.57 -0.97 7.58
CA THR A 32 28.51 -1.03 6.12
C THR A 32 27.21 -1.72 5.71
N VAL A 33 26.46 -1.09 4.79
CA VAL A 33 25.27 -1.67 4.17
C VAL A 33 25.55 -1.96 2.71
N VAL A 34 25.27 -3.19 2.28
CA VAL A 34 25.42 -3.67 0.89
C VAL A 34 24.09 -4.17 0.33
N GLY A 35 23.99 -4.42 -0.98
CA GLY A 35 22.76 -4.91 -1.60
C GLY A 35 21.88 -3.81 -2.21
N LEU A 36 22.47 -2.86 -2.93
CA LEU A 36 21.80 -1.72 -3.57
C LEU A 36 20.92 -0.87 -2.63
N PRO A 37 21.46 -0.40 -1.48
CA PRO A 37 20.72 0.50 -0.61
C PRO A 37 20.48 1.84 -1.32
N GLY A 38 19.25 2.36 -1.23
CA GLY A 38 18.93 3.74 -1.61
C GLY A 38 19.60 4.77 -0.68
N SER A 39 19.44 6.06 -0.97
CA SER A 39 20.03 7.14 -0.13
C SER A 39 19.53 7.07 1.31
N ALA A 40 18.25 6.92 1.52
CA ALA A 40 17.63 6.85 2.85
C ALA A 40 18.18 5.68 3.70
N VAL A 41 18.47 4.53 3.07
CA VAL A 41 19.08 3.37 3.76
C VAL A 41 20.57 3.59 4.03
N ARG A 42 21.28 4.30 3.18
CA ARG A 42 22.69 4.66 3.44
C ARG A 42 22.84 5.63 4.60
N GLU A 43 21.86 6.53 4.76
CA GLU A 43 21.81 7.50 5.87
C GLU A 43 21.26 6.87 7.16
N SER A 44 20.83 5.60 7.13
CA SER A 44 20.25 4.94 8.30
C SER A 44 21.26 4.62 9.41
N ASP A 45 22.57 4.60 9.13
CA ASP A 45 23.61 4.28 10.13
C ASP A 45 23.46 5.17 11.37
N ASP A 46 23.48 6.49 11.18
CA ASP A 46 23.39 7.44 12.30
C ASP A 46 22.05 7.34 13.02
N ARG A 47 20.95 7.13 12.28
CA ARG A 47 19.61 6.96 12.89
C ARG A 47 19.54 5.69 13.74
N ILE A 48 19.97 4.57 13.21
CA ILE A 48 19.93 3.26 13.90
C ILE A 48 20.83 3.29 15.15
N ARG A 49 22.05 3.83 15.03
CA ARG A 49 22.95 3.96 16.18
C ARG A 49 22.35 4.83 17.28
N ALA A 50 21.79 5.99 16.92
CA ALA A 50 21.17 6.90 17.87
C ALA A 50 19.93 6.24 18.51
N ALA A 51 19.05 5.65 17.69
CA ALA A 51 17.83 4.98 18.15
C ALA A 51 18.12 3.85 19.15
N VAL A 52 19.11 2.99 18.85
CA VAL A 52 19.51 1.89 19.74
C VAL A 52 20.03 2.43 21.07
N ARG A 53 20.96 3.40 21.04
CA ARG A 53 21.53 4.00 22.25
C ARG A 53 20.48 4.74 23.08
N ASN A 54 19.64 5.55 22.45
CA ASN A 54 18.60 6.32 23.15
C ASN A 54 17.47 5.42 23.68
N SER A 55 17.31 4.23 23.13
CA SER A 55 16.45 3.18 23.68
C SER A 55 17.08 2.46 24.89
N GLY A 56 18.31 2.81 25.29
CA GLY A 56 19.03 2.15 26.38
C GLY A 56 19.51 0.73 26.03
N LEU A 57 19.65 0.43 24.74
CA LEU A 57 20.12 -0.86 24.24
C LEU A 57 21.60 -0.76 23.79
N PRO A 58 22.39 -1.84 23.94
CA PRO A 58 23.79 -1.81 23.52
C PRO A 58 23.92 -1.82 22.00
N PHE A 59 24.77 -0.96 21.46
CA PHE A 59 25.17 -0.99 20.06
C PHE A 59 26.59 -1.56 19.94
N PRO A 60 26.85 -2.51 19.01
CA PRO A 60 28.16 -3.17 18.92
C PRO A 60 29.29 -2.20 18.63
N GLY A 61 30.34 -2.31 19.39
CA GLY A 61 31.63 -1.59 19.19
C GLY A 61 32.56 -2.27 18.20
N ARG A 62 32.06 -3.14 17.35
CA ARG A 62 32.78 -3.99 16.39
C ARG A 62 32.35 -3.66 14.95
N LYS A 63 32.93 -4.39 13.99
CA LYS A 63 32.53 -4.24 12.56
C LYS A 63 31.18 -4.88 12.31
N VAL A 64 30.20 -4.09 11.90
CA VAL A 64 28.87 -4.51 11.51
C VAL A 64 28.72 -4.44 10.00
N THR A 65 28.30 -5.53 9.38
CA THR A 65 27.98 -5.58 7.96
C THR A 65 26.53 -6.03 7.80
N VAL A 66 25.73 -5.23 7.08
CA VAL A 66 24.34 -5.53 6.77
C VAL A 66 24.23 -5.75 5.26
N ASN A 67 23.74 -6.91 4.86
CA ASN A 67 23.44 -7.22 3.46
C ASN A 67 21.91 -7.24 3.24
N LEU A 68 21.45 -6.57 2.20
CA LEU A 68 20.04 -6.51 1.81
C LEU A 68 19.82 -7.33 0.54
N ALA A 69 19.24 -8.51 0.66
CA ALA A 69 18.96 -9.37 -0.48
C ALA A 69 17.49 -9.25 -0.94
N PRO A 70 17.18 -9.39 -2.25
CA PRO A 70 18.10 -9.66 -3.36
C PRO A 70 18.86 -8.40 -3.84
N ALA A 71 20.04 -8.56 -4.41
CA ALA A 71 20.90 -7.44 -4.80
C ALA A 71 20.46 -6.69 -6.08
N ASP A 72 19.56 -7.23 -6.86
CA ASP A 72 19.02 -6.65 -8.10
C ASP A 72 17.85 -5.67 -7.84
N LEU A 73 17.27 -5.73 -6.65
CA LEU A 73 16.19 -4.82 -6.23
C LEU A 73 16.76 -3.60 -5.49
N ARG A 74 16.44 -2.40 -5.96
CA ARG A 74 16.76 -1.18 -5.23
C ARG A 74 15.84 -1.03 -4.01
N LYS A 75 16.42 -0.82 -2.84
CA LYS A 75 15.70 -0.65 -1.57
C LYS A 75 15.65 0.83 -1.25
N ASP A 76 14.52 1.45 -1.53
CA ASP A 76 14.29 2.87 -1.23
C ASP A 76 13.38 3.00 0.00
N GLY A 77 13.65 4.02 0.81
CA GLY A 77 12.86 4.35 2.00
C GLY A 77 13.50 3.89 3.32
N SER A 78 12.94 4.41 4.40
CA SER A 78 13.41 4.23 5.79
C SER A 78 12.75 3.05 6.51
N LEU A 79 11.85 2.32 5.84
CA LEU A 79 11.11 1.20 6.44
C LEU A 79 11.99 0.03 6.89
N LEU A 80 13.25 0.00 6.43
CA LEU A 80 14.23 -1.02 6.79
C LEU A 80 15.00 -0.69 8.08
N ASP A 81 14.84 0.49 8.66
CA ASP A 81 15.57 0.89 9.88
C ASP A 81 15.27 -0.07 11.05
N LEU A 82 13.99 -0.38 11.29
CA LEU A 82 13.59 -1.27 12.38
C LEU A 82 14.10 -2.71 12.21
N PRO A 83 13.94 -3.38 11.06
CA PRO A 83 14.47 -4.74 10.89
C PRO A 83 16.00 -4.78 10.96
N ILE A 84 16.71 -3.76 10.48
CA ILE A 84 18.16 -3.67 10.62
C ILE A 84 18.54 -3.50 12.09
N ALA A 85 17.91 -2.59 12.84
CA ALA A 85 18.19 -2.40 14.25
C ALA A 85 18.00 -3.69 15.06
N LEU A 86 16.88 -4.39 14.84
CA LEU A 86 16.59 -5.65 15.53
C LEU A 86 17.56 -6.77 15.14
N SER A 87 17.98 -6.84 13.87
CA SER A 87 18.97 -7.82 13.43
C SER A 87 20.36 -7.56 14.05
N VAL A 88 20.75 -6.28 14.20
CA VAL A 88 21.99 -5.89 14.91
C VAL A 88 21.92 -6.26 16.38
N LEU A 89 20.79 -6.01 17.06
CA LEU A 89 20.58 -6.40 18.46
C LEU A 89 20.62 -7.92 18.65
N SER A 90 20.05 -8.66 17.73
CA SER A 90 20.10 -10.13 17.76
C SER A 90 21.52 -10.66 17.48
N ALA A 91 22.25 -10.07 16.54
CA ALA A 91 23.63 -10.43 16.27
C ALA A 91 24.60 -10.08 17.41
N GLU A 92 24.29 -9.06 18.24
CA GLU A 92 25.00 -8.71 19.47
C GLU A 92 24.64 -9.61 20.65
N GLY A 93 23.58 -10.44 20.52
CA GLY A 93 23.12 -11.37 21.56
C GLY A 93 22.13 -10.74 22.57
N VAL A 94 21.57 -9.58 22.25
CA VAL A 94 20.52 -8.92 23.06
C VAL A 94 19.17 -9.62 22.86
N LEU A 95 18.92 -10.11 21.65
CA LEU A 95 17.72 -10.89 21.30
C LEU A 95 18.13 -12.34 21.00
N PRO A 96 17.25 -13.32 21.26
CA PRO A 96 17.46 -14.70 20.84
C PRO A 96 17.69 -14.77 19.30
N GLY A 97 18.61 -15.62 18.85
CA GLY A 97 18.98 -15.72 17.42
C GLY A 97 17.80 -16.06 16.49
N GLU A 98 16.82 -16.82 17.00
CA GLU A 98 15.63 -17.21 16.25
C GLU A 98 14.41 -16.30 16.47
N ALA A 99 14.53 -15.28 17.33
CA ALA A 99 13.40 -14.41 17.69
C ALA A 99 12.81 -13.66 16.46
N LEU A 100 13.64 -13.38 15.45
CA LEU A 100 13.23 -12.70 14.22
C LEU A 100 12.54 -13.66 13.22
N ALA A 101 12.71 -14.95 13.39
CA ALA A 101 12.06 -15.94 12.54
C ALA A 101 10.53 -15.90 12.72
N GLY A 102 9.80 -16.00 11.63
CA GLY A 102 8.33 -15.96 11.68
C GLY A 102 7.72 -14.56 11.67
N TRP A 103 8.50 -13.52 11.43
CA TRP A 103 8.05 -12.15 11.34
C TRP A 103 8.48 -11.46 10.05
N VAL A 104 7.56 -10.72 9.42
CA VAL A 104 7.92 -9.68 8.44
C VAL A 104 7.95 -8.36 9.21
N ILE A 105 9.10 -7.71 9.26
CA ILE A 105 9.35 -6.57 10.13
C ILE A 105 9.55 -5.32 9.29
N ALA A 106 8.91 -4.21 9.65
CA ALA A 106 9.13 -2.93 9.00
C ALA A 106 8.82 -1.76 9.94
N GLY A 107 9.55 -0.66 9.76
CA GLY A 107 9.36 0.57 10.53
C GLY A 107 10.50 1.54 10.28
N GLU A 108 10.19 2.83 10.25
CA GLU A 108 11.18 3.90 10.25
C GLU A 108 11.55 4.25 11.70
N LEU A 109 12.82 4.44 11.98
CA LEU A 109 13.28 4.86 13.32
C LEU A 109 13.57 6.36 13.38
N SER A 110 13.07 7.00 14.41
CA SER A 110 13.55 8.30 14.85
C SER A 110 14.80 8.14 15.72
N LEU A 111 15.58 9.22 15.92
CA LEU A 111 16.80 9.21 16.71
C LEU A 111 16.58 8.83 18.19
N ASP A 112 15.37 9.06 18.70
CA ASP A 112 14.97 8.73 20.08
C ASP A 112 14.51 7.27 20.25
N GLY A 113 14.47 6.49 19.17
CA GLY A 113 13.99 5.11 19.16
C GLY A 113 12.48 4.94 18.93
N THR A 114 11.74 6.03 18.68
CA THR A 114 10.33 5.97 18.27
C THR A 114 10.22 5.35 16.88
N VAL A 115 9.21 4.50 16.68
CA VAL A 115 8.88 3.88 15.39
C VAL A 115 7.83 4.73 14.69
N ARG A 116 8.18 5.26 13.52
CA ARG A 116 7.32 6.10 12.68
C ARG A 116 6.51 5.29 11.68
N PRO A 117 5.34 5.80 11.28
CA PRO A 117 4.50 5.13 10.30
C PRO A 117 5.20 4.97 8.95
N ILE A 118 4.88 3.88 8.27
CA ILE A 118 5.40 3.51 6.95
C ILE A 118 4.26 3.44 5.92
N ARG A 119 4.64 3.37 4.65
CA ARG A 119 3.70 3.09 3.57
C ARG A 119 3.69 1.60 3.26
N GLY A 120 2.49 1.04 3.02
CA GLY A 120 2.34 -0.33 2.55
C GLY A 120 2.25 -1.39 3.66
N ALA A 121 1.76 -1.06 4.84
CA ALA A 121 1.54 -2.04 5.91
C ALA A 121 0.53 -3.13 5.51
N LEU A 122 -0.48 -2.79 4.71
CA LEU A 122 -1.38 -3.78 4.12
C LEU A 122 -0.61 -4.72 3.16
N ALA A 123 0.29 -4.18 2.34
CA ALA A 123 1.12 -4.99 1.44
C ALA A 123 2.10 -5.88 2.22
N GLN A 124 2.64 -5.40 3.35
CA GLN A 124 3.44 -6.18 4.30
C GLN A 124 2.66 -7.40 4.81
N ALA A 125 1.44 -7.20 5.29
CA ALA A 125 0.59 -8.27 5.83
C ALA A 125 0.17 -9.27 4.74
N LEU A 126 -0.16 -8.79 3.53
CA LEU A 126 -0.45 -9.64 2.37
C LEU A 126 0.77 -10.48 1.97
N LEU A 127 1.98 -9.89 1.99
CA LEU A 127 3.23 -10.61 1.74
C LEU A 127 3.44 -11.71 2.79
N ALA A 128 3.31 -11.40 4.09
CA ALA A 128 3.44 -12.37 5.15
C ALA A 128 2.49 -13.56 4.94
N ARG A 129 1.22 -13.29 4.60
CA ARG A 129 0.24 -14.32 4.28
C ARG A 129 0.66 -15.17 3.08
N SER A 130 1.14 -14.56 2.01
CA SER A 130 1.58 -15.28 0.80
C SER A 130 2.78 -16.20 1.05
N LEU A 131 3.69 -15.77 1.91
CA LEU A 131 4.87 -16.53 2.33
C LEU A 131 4.58 -17.52 3.47
N ARG A 132 3.34 -17.57 3.97
CA ARG A 132 2.93 -18.38 5.13
C ARG A 132 3.72 -18.04 6.40
N ILE A 133 4.08 -16.78 6.56
CA ILE A 133 4.73 -16.26 7.76
C ILE A 133 3.63 -15.87 8.74
N PRO A 134 3.71 -16.30 10.02
CA PRO A 134 2.61 -16.17 10.97
C PRO A 134 2.34 -14.73 11.39
N GLY A 135 3.32 -13.81 11.30
CA GLY A 135 3.12 -12.48 11.84
C GLY A 135 3.88 -11.35 11.16
N VAL A 136 3.46 -10.15 11.49
CA VAL A 136 4.11 -8.90 11.10
C VAL A 136 4.39 -8.03 12.34
N ILE A 137 5.54 -7.33 12.33
CA ILE A 137 5.84 -6.24 13.27
C ILE A 137 5.80 -4.95 12.45
N THR A 138 4.94 -4.02 12.84
CA THR A 138 4.65 -2.80 12.09
C THR A 138 4.52 -1.61 13.05
N PRO A 139 4.69 -0.35 12.59
CA PRO A 139 4.43 0.81 13.43
C PRO A 139 3.00 0.82 13.98
N PHE A 140 2.81 1.38 15.17
CA PHE A 140 1.51 1.44 15.84
C PHE A 140 0.41 2.03 14.96
N ASP A 141 0.70 3.14 14.28
CA ASP A 141 -0.25 3.85 13.41
C ASP A 141 -0.65 3.03 12.16
N ASN A 142 0.11 2.01 11.82
CA ASN A 142 -0.16 1.09 10.72
C ASN A 142 -0.84 -0.21 11.16
N GLY A 143 -1.02 -0.41 12.47
CA GLY A 143 -1.56 -1.65 13.02
C GLY A 143 -2.93 -2.01 12.44
N ASP A 144 -3.85 -1.04 12.37
CA ASP A 144 -5.20 -1.26 11.87
C ASP A 144 -5.21 -1.60 10.38
N GLU A 145 -4.34 -0.96 9.58
CA GLU A 145 -4.17 -1.29 8.17
C GLU A 145 -3.70 -2.74 7.99
N ALA A 146 -2.73 -3.17 8.77
CA ALA A 146 -2.21 -4.55 8.71
C ALA A 146 -3.23 -5.59 9.17
N ARG A 147 -4.07 -5.28 10.19
CA ARG A 147 -5.15 -6.15 10.69
C ARG A 147 -6.27 -6.40 9.70
N LEU A 148 -6.35 -5.63 8.59
CA LEU A 148 -7.29 -5.90 7.50
C LEU A 148 -7.03 -7.26 6.81
N VAL A 149 -5.86 -7.85 6.98
CA VAL A 149 -5.51 -9.16 6.42
C VAL A 149 -5.81 -10.26 7.44
N PRO A 150 -6.82 -11.10 7.22
CA PRO A 150 -7.16 -12.15 8.17
C PRO A 150 -6.07 -13.23 8.23
N GLY A 151 -5.93 -13.85 9.40
CA GLY A 151 -5.03 -14.98 9.61
C GLY A 151 -3.55 -14.59 9.80
N ILE A 152 -3.24 -13.32 10.03
CA ILE A 152 -1.90 -12.81 10.31
C ILE A 152 -1.88 -12.18 11.70
N ARG A 153 -0.92 -12.59 12.54
CA ARG A 153 -0.66 -11.94 13.82
C ARG A 153 0.00 -10.57 13.58
N VAL A 154 -0.61 -9.50 14.08
CA VAL A 154 -0.10 -8.14 13.93
C VAL A 154 0.38 -7.62 15.29
N VAL A 155 1.67 -7.33 15.38
CA VAL A 155 2.29 -6.65 16.52
C VAL A 155 2.58 -5.21 16.11
N ALA A 156 1.81 -4.28 16.65
CA ALA A 156 1.93 -2.85 16.40
C ALA A 156 2.77 -2.21 17.51
N VAL A 157 3.87 -1.55 17.14
CA VAL A 157 4.88 -1.04 18.09
C VAL A 157 5.09 0.47 17.94
N ARG A 158 5.31 1.16 19.08
CA ARG A 158 5.62 2.59 19.13
C ARG A 158 7.11 2.89 19.22
N SER A 159 7.90 1.90 19.67
CA SER A 159 9.33 2.09 19.91
C SER A 159 10.14 0.84 19.60
N LEU A 160 11.44 1.03 19.39
CA LEU A 160 12.40 -0.06 19.22
C LEU A 160 12.42 -0.99 20.45
N ARG A 161 12.24 -0.43 21.64
CA ARG A 161 12.15 -1.22 22.89
C ARG A 161 10.93 -2.12 22.92
N GLU A 162 9.77 -1.63 22.52
CA GLU A 162 8.55 -2.45 22.40
C GLU A 162 8.73 -3.56 21.37
N ALA A 163 9.35 -3.26 20.22
CA ALA A 163 9.63 -4.25 19.20
C ALA A 163 10.58 -5.36 19.72
N ALA A 164 11.59 -4.98 20.48
CA ALA A 164 12.52 -5.94 21.11
C ALA A 164 11.82 -6.79 22.18
N ALA A 165 10.99 -6.19 23.05
CA ALA A 165 10.21 -6.88 24.08
C ALA A 165 9.22 -7.89 23.46
N ALA A 166 8.52 -7.51 22.38
CA ALA A 166 7.62 -8.41 21.67
C ALA A 166 8.32 -9.65 21.11
N LEU A 167 9.60 -9.55 20.77
CA LEU A 167 10.40 -10.66 20.26
C LEU A 167 10.97 -11.56 21.38
N THR A 168 11.06 -11.08 22.61
CA THR A 168 11.49 -11.87 23.77
C THR A 168 10.33 -12.53 24.51
N GLY A 169 9.08 -12.26 24.07
CA GLY A 169 7.87 -12.81 24.71
C GLY A 169 7.45 -12.00 25.94
N GLU A 170 8.05 -10.85 26.20
CA GLU A 170 7.56 -9.87 27.15
C GLU A 170 6.37 -9.15 26.50
N GLU A 171 5.22 -9.13 27.17
CA GLU A 171 4.09 -8.34 26.68
C GLU A 171 4.50 -6.86 26.65
N PRO A 172 4.36 -6.17 25.49
CA PRO A 172 4.65 -4.75 25.45
C PRO A 172 3.72 -4.04 26.45
N PRO A 173 4.24 -3.11 27.27
CA PRO A 173 3.41 -2.34 28.18
C PRO A 173 2.51 -1.40 27.37
N GLY A 174 1.25 -1.69 27.24
CA GLY A 174 0.28 -0.79 26.63
C GLY A 174 -0.79 -1.51 25.80
N ASP A 175 -2.00 -1.43 26.33
CA ASP A 175 -3.28 -1.77 25.71
C ASP A 175 -3.34 -3.15 25.04
N GLY A 176 -3.60 -4.14 25.89
CA GLY A 176 -4.06 -5.47 25.51
C GLY A 176 -5.36 -5.42 24.71
N ALA A 177 -5.27 -5.07 23.45
CA ALA A 177 -6.21 -5.53 22.47
C ALA A 177 -5.75 -6.94 22.12
N ASP A 178 -6.24 -7.88 22.88
CA ASP A 178 -6.09 -9.32 22.69
C ASP A 178 -6.18 -9.62 21.20
N ALA A 179 -5.09 -10.16 20.67
CA ALA A 179 -5.07 -10.80 19.37
C ALA A 179 -5.88 -12.10 19.48
N GLU A 180 -7.16 -12.00 19.79
CA GLU A 180 -8.08 -13.04 19.37
C GLU A 180 -8.07 -13.03 17.85
N SER A 181 -7.57 -14.11 17.30
CA SER A 181 -7.78 -14.53 15.91
C SER A 181 -9.30 -14.66 15.70
N GLY A 182 -9.92 -13.50 15.59
CA GLY A 182 -11.35 -13.36 15.37
C GLY A 182 -11.63 -13.59 13.90
N ASP A 183 -12.05 -14.81 13.59
CA ASP A 183 -12.83 -15.15 12.39
C ASP A 183 -14.25 -14.57 12.53
N GLY A 184 -14.36 -13.34 12.96
CA GLY A 184 -15.61 -12.61 13.14
C GLY A 184 -15.68 -11.41 12.17
N PRO A 185 -16.87 -11.13 11.64
CA PRO A 185 -17.08 -9.96 10.81
C PRO A 185 -16.62 -8.72 11.59
N VAL A 186 -15.81 -7.86 10.93
CA VAL A 186 -15.32 -6.58 11.45
C VAL A 186 -16.49 -5.86 12.15
N LYS A 187 -16.47 -5.83 13.49
CA LYS A 187 -17.52 -5.18 14.28
C LYS A 187 -17.58 -3.71 13.87
N ASP A 188 -18.79 -3.27 13.58
CA ASP A 188 -19.19 -1.93 13.24
C ASP A 188 -18.98 -0.97 14.43
N ALA A 189 -17.73 -0.68 14.77
CA ALA A 189 -17.42 0.33 15.78
C ALA A 189 -17.44 1.71 15.11
N GLY A 190 -18.61 2.34 15.17
CA GLY A 190 -18.87 3.78 15.16
C GLY A 190 -17.93 4.73 14.40
N ALA A 191 -17.59 4.47 13.13
CA ALA A 191 -17.12 5.55 12.29
C ALA A 191 -18.30 6.46 11.96
N PRO A 192 -18.12 7.79 11.89
CA PRO A 192 -19.16 8.64 11.36
C PRO A 192 -19.57 8.05 10.01
N ALA A 193 -20.88 7.82 9.83
CA ALA A 193 -21.42 7.45 8.53
C ALA A 193 -20.82 8.43 7.53
N PRO A 194 -20.23 7.99 6.41
CA PRO A 194 -19.76 8.93 5.42
C PRO A 194 -20.92 9.87 5.12
N GLU A 195 -20.63 11.18 5.10
CA GLU A 195 -21.56 12.21 4.68
C GLU A 195 -22.36 11.64 3.51
N CYS A 196 -23.69 11.73 3.60
CA CYS A 196 -24.64 11.06 2.72
C CYS A 196 -24.12 11.06 1.27
N ALA A 197 -23.63 9.91 0.83
CA ALA A 197 -23.09 9.81 -0.52
C ALA A 197 -24.22 10.18 -1.49
N PRO A 198 -23.94 10.97 -2.54
CA PRO A 198 -24.95 11.38 -3.49
C PRO A 198 -25.71 10.16 -4.02
N ASP A 199 -27.02 10.14 -3.88
CA ASP A 199 -27.87 9.04 -4.33
C ASP A 199 -28.58 9.39 -5.64
N LEU A 200 -28.91 8.41 -6.45
CA LEU A 200 -29.63 8.62 -7.70
C LEU A 200 -31.06 9.11 -7.47
N SER A 201 -31.62 8.87 -6.28
CA SER A 201 -32.91 9.40 -5.86
C SER A 201 -32.94 10.93 -5.76
N ASP A 202 -31.80 11.58 -5.52
CA ASP A 202 -31.70 13.04 -5.46
C ASP A 202 -31.90 13.71 -6.83
N VAL A 203 -31.83 12.94 -7.91
CA VAL A 203 -31.96 13.46 -9.27
C VAL A 203 -33.42 13.66 -9.62
N VAL A 204 -33.85 14.89 -9.64
CA VAL A 204 -35.21 15.26 -10.08
C VAL A 204 -35.27 15.29 -11.62
N GLY A 205 -36.27 14.62 -12.17
CA GLY A 205 -36.43 14.53 -13.63
C GLY A 205 -35.45 13.55 -14.31
N GLN A 206 -35.15 13.78 -15.56
CA GLN A 206 -34.22 13.00 -16.41
C GLN A 206 -34.46 11.47 -16.42
N PRO A 207 -35.70 10.97 -16.63
CA PRO A 207 -36.03 9.55 -16.47
C PRO A 207 -35.24 8.64 -17.41
N VAL A 208 -34.93 9.10 -18.63
CA VAL A 208 -34.16 8.34 -19.62
C VAL A 208 -32.69 8.17 -19.16
N ALA A 209 -32.04 9.26 -18.66
CA ALA A 209 -30.67 9.20 -18.20
C ALA A 209 -30.54 8.38 -16.90
N ARG A 210 -31.49 8.49 -15.98
CA ARG A 210 -31.56 7.65 -14.77
C ARG A 210 -31.68 6.17 -15.13
N ARG A 211 -32.61 5.82 -16.02
CA ARG A 211 -32.77 4.44 -16.46
C ARG A 211 -31.55 3.90 -17.19
N ALA A 212 -30.88 4.72 -18.01
CA ALA A 212 -29.64 4.34 -18.66
C ALA A 212 -28.50 4.08 -17.65
N LEU A 213 -28.40 4.88 -16.56
CA LEU A 213 -27.46 4.63 -15.48
C LEU A 213 -27.72 3.33 -14.75
N GLU A 214 -28.98 3.01 -14.43
CA GLU A 214 -29.36 1.74 -13.80
C GLU A 214 -28.96 0.54 -14.66
N ILE A 215 -29.24 0.59 -15.98
CA ILE A 215 -28.86 -0.47 -16.91
C ILE A 215 -27.34 -0.59 -17.01
N ALA A 216 -26.63 0.55 -17.11
CA ALA A 216 -25.19 0.56 -17.17
C ALA A 216 -24.56 0.00 -15.89
N ALA A 217 -25.12 0.34 -14.72
CA ALA A 217 -24.68 -0.18 -13.43
C ALA A 217 -24.88 -1.70 -13.33
N ALA A 218 -26.08 -2.19 -13.70
CA ALA A 218 -26.41 -3.61 -13.62
C ALA A 218 -25.60 -4.48 -14.60
N GLY A 219 -25.27 -3.93 -15.78
CA GLY A 219 -24.56 -4.64 -16.83
C GLY A 219 -23.06 -4.35 -16.91
N CYS A 220 -22.50 -3.57 -15.98
CA CYS A 220 -21.10 -3.11 -16.04
C CYS A 220 -20.74 -2.42 -17.36
N HIS A 221 -21.68 -1.65 -17.95
CA HIS A 221 -21.49 -1.03 -19.26
C HIS A 221 -20.82 0.34 -19.16
N ALA A 222 -19.90 0.64 -20.08
CA ALA A 222 -19.39 1.98 -20.27
C ALA A 222 -20.51 2.92 -20.76
N MET A 223 -20.53 4.15 -20.24
CA MET A 223 -21.56 5.13 -20.58
C MET A 223 -20.93 6.44 -21.08
N LEU A 224 -21.53 7.01 -22.13
CA LEU A 224 -21.17 8.33 -22.65
C LEU A 224 -22.33 9.31 -22.42
N LEU A 225 -22.09 10.36 -21.64
CA LEU A 225 -23.04 11.45 -21.42
C LEU A 225 -22.69 12.66 -22.27
N VAL A 226 -23.56 13.03 -23.21
CA VAL A 226 -23.36 14.17 -24.13
C VAL A 226 -24.47 15.20 -23.92
N GLY A 227 -24.12 16.47 -23.83
CA GLY A 227 -25.09 17.55 -23.67
C GLY A 227 -24.43 18.89 -23.36
N PRO A 228 -25.21 20.01 -23.33
CA PRO A 228 -24.70 21.32 -23.02
C PRO A 228 -24.18 21.42 -21.58
N PRO A 229 -23.38 22.44 -21.24
CA PRO A 229 -23.02 22.74 -19.85
C PRO A 229 -24.29 22.93 -19.00
N GLY A 230 -24.23 22.53 -17.73
CA GLY A 230 -25.34 22.68 -16.79
C GLY A 230 -26.47 21.65 -16.89
N CYS A 231 -26.48 20.72 -17.85
CA CYS A 231 -27.55 19.73 -17.98
C CYS A 231 -27.42 18.51 -17.00
N GLY A 232 -26.59 18.60 -15.97
CA GLY A 232 -26.53 17.57 -14.90
C GLY A 232 -25.66 16.34 -15.19
N LYS A 233 -24.82 16.34 -16.25
CA LYS A 233 -23.96 15.18 -16.58
C LYS A 233 -23.06 14.74 -15.44
N THR A 234 -22.35 15.69 -14.84
CA THR A 234 -21.46 15.42 -13.69
C THR A 234 -22.23 14.95 -12.48
N MET A 235 -23.37 15.60 -12.20
CA MET A 235 -24.27 15.20 -11.13
C MET A 235 -24.75 13.75 -11.26
N LEU A 236 -25.11 13.31 -12.46
CA LEU A 236 -25.48 11.92 -12.74
C LEU A 236 -24.29 10.97 -12.57
N ALA A 237 -23.11 11.35 -13.06
CA ALA A 237 -21.92 10.52 -12.96
C ALA A 237 -21.46 10.29 -11.51
N GLU A 238 -21.53 11.31 -10.67
CA GLU A 238 -21.18 11.25 -9.24
C GLU A 238 -22.09 10.34 -8.43
N ARG A 239 -23.30 10.06 -8.92
CA ARG A 239 -24.28 9.18 -8.26
C ARG A 239 -24.18 7.71 -8.67
N LEU A 240 -23.35 7.41 -9.70
CA LEU A 240 -23.16 6.03 -10.12
C LEU A 240 -22.63 5.12 -9.01
N PRO A 241 -21.63 5.50 -8.19
CA PRO A 241 -21.15 4.62 -7.12
C PRO A 241 -22.24 4.21 -6.12
N GLY A 242 -23.26 5.07 -5.91
CA GLY A 242 -24.36 4.80 -4.98
C GLY A 242 -25.32 3.71 -5.44
N ILE A 243 -25.36 3.39 -6.73
CA ILE A 243 -26.20 2.34 -7.30
C ILE A 243 -25.41 1.08 -7.69
N LEU A 244 -24.09 1.09 -7.53
CA LEU A 244 -23.25 -0.09 -7.73
C LEU A 244 -23.24 -0.95 -6.47
N PRO A 245 -23.10 -2.29 -6.61
CA PRO A 245 -22.91 -3.14 -5.44
C PRO A 245 -21.61 -2.78 -4.72
N ASP A 246 -21.59 -2.96 -3.42
CA ASP A 246 -20.40 -2.80 -2.61
C ASP A 246 -19.24 -3.68 -3.13
N LEU A 247 -18.02 -3.30 -2.77
CA LEU A 247 -16.85 -4.09 -3.10
C LEU A 247 -16.89 -5.43 -2.33
N SER A 248 -16.54 -6.51 -2.99
CA SER A 248 -16.25 -7.77 -2.31
C SER A 248 -15.02 -7.59 -1.40
N ALA A 249 -14.84 -8.47 -0.42
CA ALA A 249 -13.71 -8.38 0.52
C ALA A 249 -12.35 -8.34 -0.20
N SER A 250 -12.18 -9.09 -1.29
CA SER A 250 -10.96 -9.07 -2.09
C SER A 250 -10.78 -7.76 -2.86
N GLU A 251 -11.84 -7.25 -3.51
CA GLU A 251 -11.80 -5.95 -4.19
C GLU A 251 -11.54 -4.80 -3.22
N ALA A 252 -12.13 -4.86 -2.02
CA ALA A 252 -11.92 -3.87 -0.96
C ALA A 252 -10.47 -3.81 -0.50
N LEU A 253 -9.82 -4.97 -0.30
CA LEU A 253 -8.40 -5.05 0.05
C LEU A 253 -7.52 -4.52 -1.08
N ASP A 254 -7.80 -4.88 -2.34
CA ASP A 254 -7.05 -4.39 -3.49
C ASP A 254 -7.18 -2.87 -3.66
N ALA A 255 -8.38 -2.34 -3.51
CA ALA A 255 -8.62 -0.91 -3.53
C ALA A 255 -7.86 -0.20 -2.40
N THR A 256 -7.96 -0.69 -1.17
CA THR A 256 -7.26 -0.12 0.00
C THR A 256 -5.75 -0.15 -0.19
N ARG A 257 -5.19 -1.24 -0.74
CA ARG A 257 -3.77 -1.36 -1.09
C ARG A 257 -3.29 -0.30 -2.07
N ILE A 258 -4.10 -0.01 -3.09
CA ILE A 258 -3.78 1.01 -4.10
C ILE A 258 -3.76 2.41 -3.47
N TYR A 259 -4.74 2.74 -2.62
CA TYR A 259 -4.78 4.03 -1.93
C TYR A 259 -3.62 4.18 -0.95
N GLY A 260 -3.31 3.14 -0.17
CA GLY A 260 -2.15 3.13 0.72
C GLY A 260 -0.82 3.33 -0.02
N ALA A 261 -0.64 2.69 -1.18
CA ALA A 261 0.54 2.90 -2.03
C ALA A 261 0.60 4.31 -2.62
N ALA A 262 -0.53 4.95 -2.89
CA ALA A 262 -0.60 6.33 -3.33
C ALA A 262 -0.24 7.35 -2.23
N GLY A 263 -0.14 6.91 -0.98
CA GLY A 263 0.19 7.75 0.17
C GLY A 263 -1.01 8.55 0.68
N GLU A 264 -2.23 8.13 0.35
CA GLU A 264 -3.42 8.63 1.00
C GLU A 264 -3.47 8.10 2.45
N PRO A 265 -4.08 8.83 3.40
CA PRO A 265 -4.05 8.44 4.81
C PRO A 265 -4.55 7.00 4.99
N PRO A 266 -3.97 6.26 5.96
CA PRO A 266 -4.38 4.90 6.24
C PRO A 266 -5.86 4.88 6.57
N TRP A 267 -6.58 4.06 5.86
CA TRP A 267 -7.99 3.84 6.13
C TRP A 267 -8.08 2.83 7.27
N PRO A 268 -8.70 3.15 8.39
CA PRO A 268 -8.85 2.20 9.50
C PRO A 268 -9.75 1.00 9.13
N ARG A 269 -10.32 1.04 7.92
CA ARG A 269 -11.23 0.03 7.39
C ARG A 269 -11.05 -0.15 5.89
N PRO A 270 -11.35 -1.34 5.33
CA PRO A 270 -11.38 -1.54 3.90
C PRO A 270 -12.36 -0.58 3.23
N LEU A 271 -12.02 -0.14 2.02
CA LEU A 271 -12.95 0.61 1.19
C LEU A 271 -14.12 -0.30 0.81
N LEU A 272 -15.27 -0.14 1.43
CA LEU A 272 -16.46 -0.93 1.11
C LEU A 272 -17.17 -0.41 -0.15
N ARG A 273 -17.18 0.91 -0.35
CA ARG A 273 -17.83 1.54 -1.50
C ARG A 273 -16.86 1.74 -2.66
N ARG A 274 -17.37 1.62 -3.86
CA ARG A 274 -16.61 1.87 -5.09
C ARG A 274 -16.22 3.35 -5.18
N PRO A 275 -14.92 3.69 -5.29
CA PRO A 275 -14.47 5.07 -5.33
C PRO A 275 -14.83 5.74 -6.66
N PHE A 276 -15.21 7.01 -6.60
CA PHE A 276 -15.41 7.86 -7.77
C PHE A 276 -14.17 8.71 -8.04
N ARG A 277 -13.70 8.73 -9.29
CA ARG A 277 -12.59 9.57 -9.72
C ARG A 277 -13.03 10.43 -10.92
N ALA A 278 -12.80 11.72 -10.82
CA ALA A 278 -13.08 12.69 -11.87
C ALA A 278 -11.77 13.34 -12.35
N PRO A 279 -10.98 12.68 -13.20
CA PRO A 279 -9.73 13.23 -13.69
C PRO A 279 -9.99 14.49 -14.54
N HIS A 280 -9.06 15.45 -14.45
CA HIS A 280 -9.16 16.68 -15.26
C HIS A 280 -9.16 16.35 -16.76
N PRO A 281 -9.92 17.08 -17.60
CA PRO A 281 -10.01 16.82 -19.05
C PRO A 281 -8.67 16.86 -19.80
N SER A 282 -7.68 17.58 -19.24
CA SER A 282 -6.31 17.66 -19.80
C SER A 282 -5.38 16.53 -19.36
N ILE A 283 -5.91 15.52 -18.62
CA ILE A 283 -5.07 14.41 -18.19
C ILE A 283 -4.51 13.66 -19.42
N THR A 284 -3.21 13.39 -19.40
CA THR A 284 -2.57 12.60 -20.46
C THR A 284 -2.95 11.12 -20.35
N ALA A 285 -2.83 10.38 -21.47
CA ALA A 285 -3.02 8.93 -21.45
C ALA A 285 -2.12 8.25 -20.41
N ALA A 286 -0.87 8.68 -20.27
CA ALA A 286 0.05 8.21 -19.25
C ALA A 286 -0.41 8.56 -17.82
N GLY A 287 -1.03 9.72 -17.63
CA GLY A 287 -1.63 10.12 -16.36
C GLY A 287 -2.86 9.28 -15.99
N LEU A 288 -3.64 8.86 -17.00
CA LEU A 288 -4.85 8.05 -16.81
C LEU A 288 -4.53 6.55 -16.65
N LEU A 289 -3.60 6.04 -17.45
CA LEU A 289 -3.26 4.60 -17.50
C LEU A 289 -2.05 4.25 -16.64
N GLY A 290 -1.32 5.26 -16.16
CA GLY A 290 -0.03 5.11 -15.53
C GLY A 290 1.11 5.06 -16.56
N GLY A 291 2.27 5.61 -16.22
CA GLY A 291 3.48 5.65 -17.05
C GLY A 291 4.58 6.52 -16.44
N GLY A 292 5.85 6.24 -16.73
CA GLY A 292 7.02 6.95 -16.21
C GLY A 292 7.62 6.33 -14.95
N ILE A 293 8.71 6.93 -14.44
CA ILE A 293 9.44 6.42 -13.25
C ILE A 293 8.56 6.44 -11.98
N GLU A 294 7.56 7.32 -11.91
CA GLU A 294 6.54 7.35 -10.86
C GLU A 294 5.26 6.56 -11.22
N ALA A 295 5.30 5.77 -12.28
CA ALA A 295 4.16 5.00 -12.78
C ALA A 295 3.56 4.06 -11.73
N SER A 296 4.36 3.61 -10.78
CA SER A 296 3.92 2.80 -9.66
C SER A 296 2.85 3.49 -8.81
N LYS A 297 2.90 4.83 -8.68
CA LYS A 297 1.92 5.60 -7.90
C LYS A 297 0.64 5.95 -8.68
N LYS A 298 0.71 6.00 -10.03
CA LYS A 298 -0.41 6.44 -10.90
C LYS A 298 -1.06 5.33 -11.71
N LYS A 299 -0.41 4.17 -11.84
CA LYS A 299 -0.87 3.04 -12.66
C LYS A 299 -2.19 2.44 -12.19
N TYR A 300 -2.55 2.71 -10.96
CA TYR A 300 -3.78 2.23 -10.34
C TYR A 300 -4.70 3.41 -10.02
N SER A 301 -5.11 4.16 -11.03
CA SER A 301 -6.31 4.97 -10.84
C SER A 301 -7.45 3.97 -10.68
N VAL A 302 -7.88 3.76 -9.44
CA VAL A 302 -9.06 2.95 -9.11
C VAL A 302 -10.29 3.71 -9.59
N THR A 303 -10.43 3.76 -10.88
CA THR A 303 -11.73 3.96 -11.48
C THR A 303 -12.29 2.57 -11.59
N SER A 304 -13.21 2.12 -10.74
CA SER A 304 -14.06 0.94 -10.94
C SER A 304 -13.35 -0.26 -11.62
N PRO A 305 -13.78 -1.48 -11.51
CA PRO A 305 -13.22 -2.56 -12.31
C PRO A 305 -13.03 -2.07 -13.76
N PRO A 306 -12.02 -2.54 -14.49
CA PRO A 306 -11.61 -2.00 -15.81
C PRO A 306 -12.76 -1.87 -16.83
N GLU A 307 -13.92 -2.38 -16.50
CA GLU A 307 -15.13 -2.46 -17.27
C GLU A 307 -16.05 -1.22 -17.13
N PHE A 308 -15.91 -0.41 -16.06
CA PHE A 308 -16.83 0.71 -15.83
C PHE A 308 -16.17 2.06 -16.18
N ARG A 309 -16.62 2.69 -17.25
CA ARG A 309 -16.13 4.03 -17.67
C ARG A 309 -17.29 4.96 -18.02
N ILE A 310 -17.34 6.12 -17.36
CA ILE A 310 -18.22 7.21 -17.80
C ILE A 310 -17.36 8.26 -18.50
N ILE A 311 -17.69 8.57 -19.75
CA ILE A 311 -17.04 9.60 -20.52
C ILE A 311 -17.99 10.80 -20.61
N LEU A 312 -17.56 11.93 -20.04
CA LEU A 312 -18.30 13.19 -20.12
C LEU A 312 -17.78 14.01 -21.30
N LYS A 313 -18.62 14.29 -22.28
CA LYS A 313 -18.27 15.10 -23.44
C LYS A 313 -19.07 16.39 -23.47
N LYS A 314 -18.39 17.54 -23.48
CA LYS A 314 -19.00 18.81 -23.84
C LYS A 314 -19.30 18.81 -25.34
N ARG A 315 -20.48 19.28 -25.72
CA ARG A 315 -20.86 19.42 -27.14
C ARG A 315 -19.97 20.48 -27.78
N ALA A 316 -18.95 20.06 -28.51
CA ALA A 316 -18.22 20.90 -29.46
C ALA A 316 -18.00 20.05 -30.70
N LEU A 317 -18.72 20.41 -31.78
CA LEU A 317 -18.47 20.06 -33.19
C LEU A 317 -17.96 18.62 -33.46
N LEU A 318 -18.86 17.68 -33.59
CA LEU A 318 -18.60 16.40 -34.22
C LEU A 318 -19.42 16.28 -35.50
N THR A 319 -19.03 17.03 -36.51
CA THR A 319 -19.22 16.69 -37.92
C THR A 319 -17.84 16.59 -38.51
N ARG A 320 -17.30 15.40 -38.64
CA ARG A 320 -16.10 14.94 -39.33
C ARG A 320 -15.08 14.30 -38.41
N SER A 321 -15.13 13.00 -38.33
CA SER A 321 -13.99 12.06 -38.40
C SER A 321 -14.31 10.65 -37.87
N TRP A 322 -15.48 10.11 -38.13
CA TRP A 322 -15.76 8.69 -37.89
C TRP A 322 -15.64 7.84 -39.19
N GLY A 323 -15.10 8.42 -40.26
CA GLY A 323 -15.02 7.76 -41.57
C GLY A 323 -13.62 7.30 -42.03
N GLU A 324 -12.54 7.59 -41.28
CA GLU A 324 -11.20 7.38 -41.87
C GLU A 324 -10.22 6.46 -41.11
N THR A 325 -10.64 5.71 -40.10
CA THR A 325 -9.74 4.76 -39.43
C THR A 325 -10.08 3.27 -39.64
N ALA A 326 -10.99 2.97 -40.56
CA ALA A 326 -11.35 1.59 -40.92
C ALA A 326 -10.83 1.08 -42.27
N SER A 327 -9.84 1.75 -42.88
CA SER A 327 -9.31 1.33 -44.18
C SER A 327 -7.82 1.56 -44.37
N ALA A 328 -7.00 0.99 -43.48
CA ALA A 328 -5.56 0.87 -43.74
C ALA A 328 -5.02 -0.41 -43.09
N GLY A 329 -5.50 -1.55 -43.56
CA GLY A 329 -5.06 -2.89 -43.15
C GLY A 329 -5.21 -3.88 -44.31
N GLN A 330 -4.73 -3.58 -45.49
CA GLN A 330 -4.61 -4.57 -46.58
C GLN A 330 -3.15 -4.72 -47.02
N HIS A 331 -2.62 -5.87 -46.70
CA HIS A 331 -1.64 -6.68 -47.42
C HIS A 331 -0.64 -6.00 -48.35
N LYS A 332 0.63 -6.01 -47.99
CA LYS A 332 1.71 -6.18 -48.96
C LYS A 332 2.46 -7.45 -48.66
N THR A 333 2.19 -8.48 -49.46
CA THR A 333 3.05 -9.64 -49.66
C THR A 333 4.28 -9.19 -50.45
N PRO A 334 5.50 -9.71 -50.17
CA PRO A 334 6.64 -9.50 -51.02
C PRO A 334 6.58 -10.45 -52.20
N ARG A 335 6.78 -9.94 -53.41
CA ARG A 335 7.15 -10.70 -54.59
C ARG A 335 8.64 -10.60 -54.83
N SER A 336 9.24 -11.78 -54.97
CA SER A 336 10.48 -12.22 -55.65
C SER A 336 11.64 -11.21 -55.64
#